data_c7c1b65a2d92429519ff6764c12b4f2b
#
_entry.id   c7c1b65a2d92429519ff6764c12b4f2b
#
_cell.length_a   1.000
_cell.length_b   1.000
_cell.length_c   1.000
_cell.angle_alpha   90.00
_cell.angle_beta   90.00
_cell.angle_gamma   90.00
#
_symmetry.space_group_name_H-M   'P 1'
#
loop_
_entity.id
_entity.type
_entity.pdbx_description
1 polymer ?
#
loop_
_entity_poly.entity_id
_entity_poly.type
_entity_poly.pdbx_seq_one_letter_code
_entity_poly.pdbx_strand_id
1 'polypeptide(L)'
;MKILPNINCHDDLLRLTDENRVQLCAEIREFLISSVSQTGGHLAGNLGVVELMVALETVYDTRKDRLVFDVGHQSYVHKLLTGRREAFSTLRQFGGISGFPRPSESDTDSFVAGHASSAVSIALGMARARTLQHEGYQVVALMGDGAATGGMAYEGLNDAADSKEPIVVVLNDNEMSIGRNVGGISHHFSKLRANEKYLGVKRWYRSTLYKLPGGKQVYLFSSRAKKRLKQVLLQTTIFENMGFKYYGPVDGHDVKDLISVLRAARDIQEPTLVHVVTKKGKGYLPAEEDPARFHGIGKFDPVTGKKLAAKVRTFSDSFGDTMVSLAKDNPRLCAITAAMPGGTGLLGFMREYPQRLFDVGIAEEHAVSMAGGLAKQGMTPVVALYSTFLQRAYDQLMQDVGILHMHVVLAVDRAGLVGDDGPTHHGVFDVGFLRQIPGMRILAPASLKEQAQMLTWAIQTYDGPVAVRYPRGTEGAYTGSAWDGKATAVSHRRGRDITLITYGTLINPVLDAAVRLEKQGIQCSVLRLLELADFSVEEILGMMPEKKNVVVIEETAANSGVKLPLAWELQQQCPDCRVSGIDLGKGFVPHGNQARLYEYCGLDADSIARFVSGVQVDEK
;
A
#
# COMPACT_ATOMS: atom_id res chain seq x y z
N MET A 1 -25.69 -15.77 25.11
CA MET A 1 -26.14 -14.47 24.53
C MET A 1 -24.99 -13.90 23.73
N LYS A 2 -25.20 -13.33 22.55
CA LYS A 2 -24.12 -12.73 21.77
C LYS A 2 -23.63 -11.45 22.46
N ILE A 3 -22.30 -11.27 22.50
CA ILE A 3 -21.64 -10.15 23.19
C ILE A 3 -21.37 -9.00 22.23
N LEU A 4 -20.84 -9.28 21.03
CA LEU A 4 -20.44 -8.28 20.04
C LEU A 4 -21.52 -7.22 19.71
N PRO A 5 -22.83 -7.56 19.64
CA PRO A 5 -23.87 -6.56 19.42
C PRO A 5 -23.95 -5.43 20.45
N ASN A 6 -23.43 -5.67 21.65
CA ASN A 6 -23.49 -4.71 22.77
C ASN A 6 -22.16 -3.96 22.99
N ILE A 7 -21.17 -4.16 22.12
CA ILE A 7 -19.86 -3.48 22.21
C ILE A 7 -19.81 -2.37 21.18
N ASN A 8 -19.68 -1.13 21.64
CA ASN A 8 -19.60 0.06 20.79
C ASN A 8 -18.51 1.05 21.25
N CYS A 9 -17.95 0.86 22.43
CA CYS A 9 -16.91 1.75 22.98
C CYS A 9 -16.05 1.05 24.05
N HIS A 10 -15.00 1.72 24.47
CA HIS A 10 -14.09 1.30 25.54
C HIS A 10 -14.82 0.88 26.82
N ASP A 11 -15.81 1.65 27.28
CA ASP A 11 -16.51 1.39 28.54
C ASP A 11 -17.28 0.05 28.52
N ASP A 12 -17.75 -0.40 27.37
CA ASP A 12 -18.41 -1.70 27.24
C ASP A 12 -17.42 -2.85 27.40
N LEU A 13 -16.17 -2.68 26.93
CA LEU A 13 -15.10 -3.69 27.09
C LEU A 13 -14.65 -3.81 28.55
N LEU A 14 -14.68 -2.72 29.33
CA LEU A 14 -14.31 -2.74 30.74
C LEU A 14 -15.26 -3.58 31.58
N ARG A 15 -16.54 -3.72 31.19
CA ARG A 15 -17.57 -4.48 31.90
C ARG A 15 -17.46 -6.00 31.67
N LEU A 16 -16.66 -6.44 30.69
CA LEU A 16 -16.54 -7.85 30.34
C LEU A 16 -15.65 -8.63 31.32
N THR A 17 -16.07 -9.86 31.63
CA THR A 17 -15.18 -10.86 32.27
C THR A 17 -14.14 -11.38 31.30
N ASP A 18 -13.13 -12.09 31.77
CA ASP A 18 -12.11 -12.70 30.92
C ASP A 18 -12.75 -13.73 29.95
N GLU A 19 -13.72 -14.54 30.44
CA GLU A 19 -14.45 -15.51 29.63
C GLU A 19 -15.27 -14.82 28.53
N ASN A 20 -15.93 -13.71 28.86
CA ASN A 20 -16.69 -12.93 27.89
C ASN A 20 -15.79 -12.28 26.82
N ARG A 21 -14.57 -11.88 27.17
CA ARG A 21 -13.59 -11.40 26.17
C ARG A 21 -13.16 -12.49 25.19
N VAL A 22 -12.97 -13.72 25.66
CA VAL A 22 -12.67 -14.87 24.79
C VAL A 22 -13.83 -15.16 23.84
N GLN A 23 -15.06 -15.14 24.35
CA GLN A 23 -16.26 -15.30 23.53
C GLN A 23 -16.39 -14.17 22.50
N LEU A 24 -16.15 -12.91 22.89
CA LEU A 24 -16.16 -11.75 22.00
C LEU A 24 -15.16 -11.94 20.84
N CYS A 25 -13.94 -12.43 21.11
CA CYS A 25 -12.95 -12.70 20.08
C CYS A 25 -13.45 -13.73 19.04
N ALA A 26 -14.17 -14.78 19.49
CA ALA A 26 -14.76 -15.75 18.58
C ALA A 26 -15.87 -15.12 17.71
N GLU A 27 -16.77 -14.35 18.31
CA GLU A 27 -17.86 -13.65 17.61
C GLU A 27 -17.34 -12.61 16.59
N ILE A 28 -16.24 -11.90 16.90
CA ILE A 28 -15.58 -10.97 15.97
C ILE A 28 -15.05 -11.73 14.76
N ARG A 29 -14.43 -12.90 14.92
CA ARG A 29 -13.94 -13.71 13.80
C ARG A 29 -15.06 -14.15 12.88
N GLU A 30 -16.15 -14.68 13.44
CA GLU A 30 -17.33 -15.07 12.66
C GLU A 30 -17.89 -13.89 11.87
N PHE A 31 -18.01 -12.73 12.51
CA PHE A 31 -18.49 -11.51 11.87
C PHE A 31 -17.58 -11.07 10.72
N LEU A 32 -16.25 -11.04 10.92
CA LEU A 32 -15.28 -10.64 9.90
C LEU A 32 -15.29 -11.57 8.69
N ILE A 33 -15.34 -12.90 8.91
CA ILE A 33 -15.41 -13.88 7.82
C ILE A 33 -16.69 -13.66 7.00
N SER A 34 -17.84 -13.53 7.68
CA SER A 34 -19.12 -13.29 7.03
C SER A 34 -19.15 -11.97 6.25
N SER A 35 -18.73 -10.87 6.87
CA SER A 35 -18.77 -9.53 6.27
C SER A 35 -17.81 -9.42 5.08
N VAL A 36 -16.53 -9.79 5.27
CA VAL A 36 -15.51 -9.67 4.24
C VAL A 36 -15.76 -10.63 3.07
N SER A 37 -16.44 -11.77 3.30
CA SER A 37 -16.84 -12.65 2.19
C SER A 37 -17.76 -11.96 1.18
N GLN A 38 -18.55 -10.97 1.64
CA GLN A 38 -19.53 -10.24 0.83
C GLN A 38 -18.94 -8.94 0.24
N THR A 39 -18.10 -8.24 0.99
CA THR A 39 -17.54 -6.93 0.56
C THR A 39 -16.17 -7.05 -0.11
N GLY A 40 -15.43 -8.12 0.18
CA GLY A 40 -13.99 -8.16 0.00
C GLY A 40 -13.27 -7.37 1.10
N GLY A 41 -11.94 -7.48 1.17
CA GLY A 41 -11.14 -6.73 2.13
C GLY A 41 -9.90 -7.48 2.64
N HIS A 42 -9.32 -6.96 3.72
CA HIS A 42 -8.12 -7.50 4.36
C HIS A 42 -8.53 -8.48 5.47
N LEU A 43 -8.62 -9.79 5.16
CA LEU A 43 -9.15 -10.75 6.12
C LEU A 43 -8.07 -11.34 7.04
N ALA A 44 -7.01 -11.93 6.47
CA ALA A 44 -6.03 -12.70 7.26
C ALA A 44 -5.31 -11.85 8.32
N GLY A 45 -4.96 -10.59 7.99
CA GLY A 45 -4.35 -9.65 8.93
C GLY A 45 -5.25 -9.34 10.12
N ASN A 46 -6.54 -9.10 9.87
CA ASN A 46 -7.53 -8.81 10.91
C ASN A 46 -7.83 -10.02 11.81
N LEU A 47 -7.95 -11.23 11.24
CA LEU A 47 -8.16 -12.45 12.02
C LEU A 47 -6.98 -12.75 12.95
N GLY A 48 -5.77 -12.38 12.54
CA GLY A 48 -4.56 -12.58 13.35
C GLY A 48 -4.45 -11.66 14.57
N VAL A 49 -5.11 -10.51 14.57
CA VAL A 49 -4.96 -9.49 15.63
C VAL A 49 -6.20 -9.32 16.52
N VAL A 50 -7.15 -10.23 16.48
CA VAL A 50 -8.42 -10.06 17.20
C VAL A 50 -8.20 -9.89 18.71
N GLU A 51 -7.48 -10.80 19.37
CA GLU A 51 -7.19 -10.73 20.80
C GLU A 51 -6.33 -9.51 21.14
N LEU A 52 -5.32 -9.22 20.31
CA LEU A 52 -4.46 -8.05 20.49
C LEU A 52 -5.27 -6.75 20.44
N MET A 53 -6.20 -6.63 19.50
CA MET A 53 -7.03 -5.43 19.37
C MET A 53 -8.05 -5.31 20.52
N VAL A 54 -8.69 -6.42 20.92
CA VAL A 54 -9.56 -6.43 22.12
C VAL A 54 -8.78 -6.02 23.37
N ALA A 55 -7.52 -6.44 23.50
CA ALA A 55 -6.67 -6.05 24.60
C ALA A 55 -6.27 -4.58 24.55
N LEU A 56 -5.88 -4.07 23.36
CA LEU A 56 -5.55 -2.65 23.15
C LEU A 56 -6.73 -1.75 23.49
N GLU A 57 -7.92 -2.01 22.94
CA GLU A 57 -9.13 -1.22 23.21
C GLU A 57 -9.64 -1.37 24.66
N THR A 58 -9.25 -2.45 25.37
CA THR A 58 -9.54 -2.60 26.82
C THR A 58 -8.60 -1.78 27.70
N VAL A 59 -7.35 -1.55 27.24
CA VAL A 59 -6.31 -0.87 28.03
C VAL A 59 -6.25 0.63 27.73
N TYR A 60 -6.48 1.00 26.49
CA TYR A 60 -6.42 2.38 26.00
C TYR A 60 -7.81 2.84 25.53
N ASP A 61 -8.23 4.00 26.00
CA ASP A 61 -9.47 4.65 25.51
C ASP A 61 -9.12 5.48 24.26
N THR A 62 -9.33 4.92 23.09
CA THR A 62 -8.95 5.56 21.81
C THR A 62 -9.70 6.87 21.50
N ARG A 63 -10.72 7.25 22.29
CA ARG A 63 -11.30 8.59 22.27
C ARG A 63 -10.38 9.64 22.92
N LYS A 64 -9.47 9.22 23.80
CA LYS A 64 -8.51 10.07 24.54
C LYS A 64 -7.08 9.76 24.14
N ASP A 65 -6.73 8.47 24.14
CA ASP A 65 -5.41 7.96 23.79
C ASP A 65 -5.21 7.92 22.27
N ARG A 66 -3.98 7.87 21.83
CA ARG A 66 -3.63 7.84 20.41
C ARG A 66 -3.11 6.45 20.02
N LEU A 67 -3.90 5.73 19.22
CA LEU A 67 -3.51 4.46 18.60
C LEU A 67 -3.17 4.71 17.13
N VAL A 68 -1.89 4.64 16.79
CA VAL A 68 -1.39 4.84 15.43
C VAL A 68 -1.09 3.49 14.79
N PHE A 69 -1.76 3.19 13.70
CA PHE A 69 -1.58 1.96 12.95
C PHE A 69 -0.49 2.11 11.89
N ASP A 70 0.40 1.14 11.79
CA ASP A 70 1.27 0.99 10.62
C ASP A 70 0.55 0.21 9.53
N VAL A 71 0.60 0.66 8.28
CA VAL A 71 -0.23 0.20 7.17
C VAL A 71 -1.73 0.38 7.44
N GLY A 72 -2.25 -0.13 8.54
CA GLY A 72 -3.63 0.02 8.98
C GLY A 72 -4.65 -0.94 8.35
N HIS A 73 -4.21 -1.88 7.52
CA HIS A 73 -5.08 -2.92 6.94
C HIS A 73 -5.67 -3.87 7.99
N GLN A 74 -5.11 -3.93 9.20
CA GLN A 74 -5.54 -4.73 10.35
C GLN A 74 -6.48 -3.96 11.30
N SER A 75 -7.12 -2.87 10.86
CA SER A 75 -7.94 -2.00 11.72
C SER A 75 -9.42 -2.39 11.83
N TYR A 76 -9.87 -3.47 11.19
CA TYR A 76 -11.31 -3.82 11.17
C TYR A 76 -11.85 -4.16 12.56
N VAL A 77 -11.05 -4.83 13.40
CA VAL A 77 -11.44 -5.12 14.78
C VAL A 77 -11.59 -3.84 15.58
N HIS A 78 -10.68 -2.88 15.43
CA HIS A 78 -10.80 -1.54 16.01
C HIS A 78 -12.11 -0.85 15.59
N LYS A 79 -12.42 -0.84 14.28
CA LYS A 79 -13.69 -0.28 13.78
C LYS A 79 -14.92 -0.95 14.39
N LEU A 80 -14.91 -2.27 14.57
CA LEU A 80 -16.00 -3.01 15.22
C LEU A 80 -16.18 -2.59 16.69
N LEU A 81 -15.09 -2.49 17.45
CA LEU A 81 -15.10 -2.18 18.87
C LEU A 81 -15.40 -0.71 19.17
N THR A 82 -15.26 0.16 18.17
CA THR A 82 -15.53 1.61 18.26
C THR A 82 -16.84 2.04 17.57
N GLY A 83 -17.82 1.13 17.47
CA GLY A 83 -19.21 1.44 17.13
C GLY A 83 -19.55 1.43 15.64
N ARG A 84 -18.63 1.01 14.74
CA ARG A 84 -18.85 1.02 13.27
C ARG A 84 -19.36 -0.31 12.71
N ARG A 85 -19.85 -1.24 13.54
CA ARG A 85 -20.28 -2.58 13.12
C ARG A 85 -21.32 -2.56 12.00
N GLU A 86 -22.35 -1.73 12.10
CA GLU A 86 -23.44 -1.67 11.11
C GLU A 86 -22.97 -1.18 9.75
N ALA A 87 -21.95 -0.32 9.72
CA ALA A 87 -21.38 0.22 8.52
C ALA A 87 -20.52 -0.79 7.72
N PHE A 88 -20.23 -1.98 8.26
CA PHE A 88 -19.41 -2.99 7.58
C PHE A 88 -20.02 -3.50 6.27
N SER A 89 -21.33 -3.39 6.09
CA SER A 89 -21.97 -3.68 4.80
C SER A 89 -21.49 -2.77 3.66
N THR A 90 -20.93 -1.61 4.00
CA THR A 90 -20.40 -0.60 3.07
C THR A 90 -18.86 -0.55 3.04
N LEU A 91 -18.20 -1.52 3.68
CA LEU A 91 -16.74 -1.56 3.77
C LEU A 91 -16.09 -1.49 2.38
N ARG A 92 -15.19 -0.52 2.17
CA ARG A 92 -14.45 -0.26 0.94
C ARG A 92 -15.33 0.11 -0.27
N GLN A 93 -16.60 0.43 -0.06
CA GLN A 93 -17.52 0.91 -1.11
C GLN A 93 -17.53 2.43 -1.13
N PHE A 94 -17.82 3.02 -2.30
CA PHE A 94 -17.91 4.48 -2.45
C PHE A 94 -18.92 5.07 -1.47
N GLY A 95 -18.50 6.07 -0.70
CA GLY A 95 -19.31 6.68 0.36
C GLY A 95 -19.48 5.85 1.64
N GLY A 96 -18.89 4.65 1.70
CA GLY A 96 -18.88 3.78 2.88
C GLY A 96 -17.60 3.92 3.71
N ILE A 97 -17.41 2.99 4.67
CA ILE A 97 -16.22 2.98 5.52
C ILE A 97 -14.98 2.46 4.79
N SER A 98 -13.84 3.09 5.06
CA SER A 98 -12.54 2.74 4.49
C SER A 98 -12.02 1.40 5.02
N GLY A 99 -11.19 0.74 4.23
CA GLY A 99 -10.38 -0.42 4.65
C GLY A 99 -9.21 -0.08 5.58
N PHE A 100 -9.00 1.20 5.90
CA PHE A 100 -7.92 1.74 6.72
C PHE A 100 -8.46 2.71 7.77
N PRO A 101 -7.71 3.03 8.85
CA PRO A 101 -8.08 4.09 9.78
C PRO A 101 -8.22 5.43 9.08
N ARG A 102 -9.24 6.19 9.46
CA ARG A 102 -9.51 7.50 8.87
C ARG A 102 -10.17 8.44 9.90
N PRO A 103 -9.51 9.52 10.33
CA PRO A 103 -10.06 10.47 11.30
C PRO A 103 -11.39 11.11 10.89
N SER A 104 -11.67 11.20 9.56
CA SER A 104 -12.98 11.68 9.10
C SER A 104 -14.14 10.69 9.29
N GLU A 105 -13.86 9.43 9.66
CA GLU A 105 -14.88 8.43 9.97
C GLU A 105 -15.19 8.35 11.48
N SER A 106 -14.18 8.57 12.32
CA SER A 106 -14.31 8.47 13.78
C SER A 106 -13.14 9.16 14.47
N ASP A 107 -13.43 9.84 15.57
CA ASP A 107 -12.43 10.46 16.47
C ASP A 107 -11.51 9.42 17.13
N THR A 108 -11.88 8.13 17.09
CA THR A 108 -11.03 7.04 17.59
C THR A 108 -9.89 6.67 16.61
N ASP A 109 -9.98 7.08 15.35
CA ASP A 109 -8.94 6.90 14.35
C ASP A 109 -7.92 8.05 14.47
N SER A 110 -6.83 7.84 15.20
CA SER A 110 -5.87 8.91 15.53
C SER A 110 -5.15 9.50 14.31
N PHE A 111 -4.93 8.71 13.28
CA PHE A 111 -4.23 9.15 12.05
C PHE A 111 -4.63 8.33 10.84
N VAL A 112 -4.37 8.87 9.64
CA VAL A 112 -4.53 8.12 8.37
C VAL A 112 -3.40 7.11 8.26
N ALA A 113 -3.72 5.90 7.77
CA ALA A 113 -2.73 4.87 7.46
C ALA A 113 -2.97 4.30 6.05
N GLY A 114 -1.99 3.57 5.51
CA GLY A 114 -2.00 2.97 4.17
C GLY A 114 -0.61 2.50 3.74
N HIS A 115 0.41 3.32 3.99
CA HIS A 115 1.82 3.00 3.73
C HIS A 115 2.51 2.49 4.99
N ALA A 116 3.51 1.61 4.82
CA ALA A 116 4.23 1.00 5.93
C ALA A 116 5.29 1.92 6.54
N SER A 117 5.76 1.57 7.74
CA SER A 117 6.96 2.07 8.42
C SER A 117 6.88 3.48 9.02
N SER A 118 5.75 4.20 8.90
CA SER A 118 5.61 5.58 9.40
C SER A 118 5.00 5.70 10.81
N ALA A 119 4.38 4.64 11.33
CA ALA A 119 3.59 4.73 12.56
C ALA A 119 4.39 5.17 13.79
N VAL A 120 5.64 4.71 13.93
CA VAL A 120 6.50 5.09 15.08
C VAL A 120 6.84 6.58 15.04
N SER A 121 7.19 7.12 13.88
CA SER A 121 7.50 8.54 13.71
C SER A 121 6.28 9.44 13.99
N ILE A 122 5.10 9.03 13.48
CA ILE A 122 3.84 9.75 13.74
C ILE A 122 3.49 9.73 15.23
N ALA A 123 3.58 8.55 15.86
CA ALA A 123 3.31 8.38 17.28
C ALA A 123 4.29 9.16 18.16
N LEU A 124 5.57 9.20 17.79
CA LEU A 124 6.57 10.01 18.49
C LEU A 124 6.25 11.51 18.40
N GLY A 125 5.83 11.98 17.22
CA GLY A 125 5.37 13.37 17.05
C GLY A 125 4.19 13.70 17.97
N MET A 126 3.20 12.79 18.09
CA MET A 126 2.07 12.93 19.01
C MET A 126 2.50 12.92 20.48
N ALA A 127 3.45 12.04 20.86
CA ALA A 127 3.97 11.97 22.21
C ALA A 127 4.71 13.27 22.61
N ARG A 128 5.53 13.82 21.74
CA ARG A 128 6.18 15.12 21.94
C ARG A 128 5.17 16.27 22.06
N ALA A 129 4.15 16.28 21.21
CA ALA A 129 3.07 17.28 21.30
C ALA A 129 2.34 17.19 22.66
N ARG A 130 2.01 15.99 23.13
CA ARG A 130 1.44 15.74 24.47
C ARG A 130 2.32 16.33 25.56
N THR A 131 3.62 16.07 25.51
CA THR A 131 4.56 16.54 26.53
C THR A 131 4.68 18.08 26.53
N LEU A 132 4.78 18.69 25.35
CA LEU A 132 4.84 20.15 25.20
C LEU A 132 3.54 20.87 25.61
N GLN A 133 2.40 20.22 25.41
CA GLN A 133 1.07 20.75 25.77
C GLN A 133 0.67 20.40 27.21
N HIS A 134 1.49 19.63 27.94
CA HIS A 134 1.19 19.15 29.30
C HIS A 134 -0.10 18.33 29.37
N GLU A 135 -0.41 17.58 28.31
CA GLU A 135 -1.57 16.69 28.27
C GLU A 135 -1.25 15.29 28.81
N GLY A 136 -2.29 14.50 29.15
CA GLY A 136 -2.15 13.22 29.86
C GLY A 136 -2.52 11.98 29.05
N TYR A 137 -2.74 12.07 27.73
CA TYR A 137 -3.10 10.91 26.91
C TYR A 137 -1.91 9.98 26.66
N GLN A 138 -2.20 8.70 26.41
CA GLN A 138 -1.20 7.71 26.03
C GLN A 138 -1.04 7.67 24.52
N VAL A 139 0.15 7.24 24.07
CA VAL A 139 0.44 7.09 22.64
C VAL A 139 0.98 5.68 22.37
N VAL A 140 0.32 4.98 21.44
CA VAL A 140 0.64 3.61 21.04
C VAL A 140 0.83 3.56 19.53
N ALA A 141 1.96 3.00 19.08
CA ALA A 141 2.19 2.63 17.68
C ALA A 141 2.02 1.12 17.53
N LEU A 142 1.12 0.67 16.65
CA LEU A 142 0.95 -0.74 16.29
C LEU A 142 1.64 -0.99 14.96
N MET A 143 2.78 -1.67 14.98
CA MET A 143 3.63 -1.95 13.81
C MET A 143 3.70 -3.46 13.54
N GLY A 144 3.53 -3.88 12.29
CA GLY A 144 3.78 -5.25 11.86
C GLY A 144 5.27 -5.53 11.64
N ASP A 145 5.66 -6.79 11.75
CA ASP A 145 7.03 -7.26 11.49
C ASP A 145 7.48 -7.00 10.04
N GLY A 146 6.56 -7.05 9.07
CA GLY A 146 6.83 -6.62 7.70
C GLY A 146 7.18 -5.13 7.60
N ALA A 147 6.44 -4.26 8.29
CA ALA A 147 6.72 -2.81 8.32
C ALA A 147 8.06 -2.50 9.02
N ALA A 148 8.49 -3.36 9.96
CA ALA A 148 9.78 -3.25 10.61
C ALA A 148 10.98 -3.61 9.68
N THR A 149 10.76 -3.97 8.41
CA THR A 149 11.83 -4.13 7.42
C THR A 149 12.21 -2.82 6.72
N GLY A 150 11.35 -1.79 6.78
CA GLY A 150 11.60 -0.49 6.16
C GLY A 150 12.53 0.41 6.99
N GLY A 151 13.37 1.20 6.30
CA GLY A 151 14.35 2.09 6.93
C GLY A 151 13.71 3.12 7.86
N MET A 152 12.61 3.75 7.43
CA MET A 152 11.90 4.77 8.20
C MET A 152 11.42 4.28 9.58
N ALA A 153 11.08 2.98 9.72
CA ALA A 153 10.75 2.41 11.03
C ALA A 153 11.93 2.51 12.01
N TYR A 154 13.17 2.27 11.52
CA TYR A 154 14.39 2.41 12.33
C TYR A 154 14.75 3.85 12.65
N GLU A 155 14.50 4.77 11.74
CA GLU A 155 14.66 6.20 12.00
C GLU A 155 13.75 6.63 13.16
N GLY A 156 12.46 6.24 13.10
CA GLY A 156 11.51 6.52 14.17
C GLY A 156 11.85 5.83 15.49
N LEU A 157 12.30 4.58 15.47
CA LEU A 157 12.73 3.84 16.67
C LEU A 157 14.00 4.46 17.28
N ASN A 158 14.98 4.85 16.46
CA ASN A 158 16.20 5.47 16.93
C ASN A 158 15.93 6.78 17.67
N ASP A 159 15.13 7.66 17.07
CA ASP A 159 14.75 8.93 17.67
C ASP A 159 13.87 8.75 18.93
N ALA A 160 12.92 7.80 18.91
CA ALA A 160 12.08 7.49 20.07
C ALA A 160 12.92 7.01 21.27
N ALA A 161 13.92 6.18 21.02
CA ALA A 161 14.80 5.65 22.06
C ALA A 161 15.66 6.75 22.71
N ASP A 162 16.21 7.67 21.91
CA ASP A 162 17.04 8.78 22.40
C ASP A 162 16.21 9.85 23.11
N SER A 163 15.04 10.16 22.59
CA SER A 163 14.15 11.21 23.14
C SER A 163 13.61 10.90 24.54
N LYS A 164 13.56 9.62 24.92
CA LYS A 164 12.96 9.11 26.17
C LYS A 164 11.47 9.47 26.35
N GLU A 165 10.80 9.90 25.30
CA GLU A 165 9.35 10.17 25.34
C GLU A 165 8.58 8.89 25.71
N PRO A 166 7.64 8.95 26.64
CA PRO A 166 6.76 7.83 26.94
C PRO A 166 5.88 7.47 25.74
N ILE A 167 6.25 6.41 25.04
CA ILE A 167 5.55 5.83 23.90
C ILE A 167 5.56 4.32 24.02
N VAL A 168 4.47 3.66 23.63
CA VAL A 168 4.39 2.20 23.54
C VAL A 168 4.41 1.79 22.07
N VAL A 169 5.41 1.04 21.65
CA VAL A 169 5.46 0.40 20.34
C VAL A 169 5.04 -1.06 20.50
N VAL A 170 3.96 -1.45 19.86
CA VAL A 170 3.50 -2.84 19.80
C VAL A 170 3.96 -3.43 18.47
N LEU A 171 4.94 -4.34 18.53
CA LEU A 171 5.41 -5.10 17.38
C LEU A 171 4.58 -6.38 17.25
N ASN A 172 3.72 -6.43 16.24
CA ASN A 172 2.94 -7.62 15.89
C ASN A 172 3.74 -8.50 14.92
N ASP A 173 4.31 -9.57 15.44
CA ASP A 173 5.15 -10.51 14.70
C ASP A 173 4.36 -11.75 14.31
N ASN A 174 4.14 -11.94 13.01
CA ASN A 174 3.46 -13.10 12.42
C ASN A 174 4.24 -13.74 11.26
N GLU A 175 5.51 -13.39 11.08
CA GLU A 175 6.42 -13.86 10.03
C GLU A 175 6.07 -13.41 8.61
N MET A 176 5.06 -12.55 8.44
CA MET A 176 4.50 -12.27 7.13
C MET A 176 4.17 -10.79 6.94
N SER A 177 4.60 -10.26 5.80
CA SER A 177 4.00 -9.08 5.17
C SER A 177 2.82 -9.53 4.26
N ILE A 178 2.87 -9.37 2.95
CA ILE A 178 1.98 -10.08 2.02
C ILE A 178 2.42 -11.56 1.93
N GLY A 179 3.71 -11.80 1.62
CA GLY A 179 4.39 -13.09 1.70
C GLY A 179 5.17 -13.27 3.00
N ARG A 180 6.05 -14.27 3.07
CA ARG A 180 7.00 -14.42 4.18
C ARG A 180 7.99 -13.26 4.17
N ASN A 181 8.29 -12.74 5.36
CA ASN A 181 9.29 -11.70 5.51
C ASN A 181 10.69 -12.19 5.16
N VAL A 182 11.48 -11.32 4.56
CA VAL A 182 12.86 -11.57 4.14
C VAL A 182 13.86 -10.72 4.94
N GLY A 183 15.14 -11.05 4.83
CA GLY A 183 16.24 -10.26 5.39
C GLY A 183 16.65 -10.60 6.83
N GLY A 184 17.73 -9.97 7.29
CA GLY A 184 18.37 -10.24 8.57
C GLY A 184 17.48 -9.98 9.79
N ILE A 185 16.62 -8.97 9.71
CA ILE A 185 15.68 -8.61 10.78
C ILE A 185 14.62 -9.70 10.97
N SER A 186 14.08 -10.27 9.88
CA SER A 186 13.16 -11.39 9.95
C SER A 186 13.82 -12.60 10.62
N HIS A 187 15.08 -12.89 10.30
CA HIS A 187 15.86 -13.92 11.01
C HIS A 187 16.06 -13.61 12.49
N HIS A 188 16.28 -12.36 12.86
CA HIS A 188 16.39 -11.96 14.27
C HIS A 188 15.08 -12.24 15.03
N PHE A 189 13.92 -11.87 14.48
CA PHE A 189 12.62 -12.17 15.08
C PHE A 189 12.37 -13.69 15.18
N SER A 190 12.72 -14.47 14.16
CA SER A 190 12.64 -15.94 14.21
C SER A 190 13.44 -16.53 15.36
N LYS A 191 14.67 -16.03 15.62
CA LYS A 191 15.47 -16.45 16.76
C LYS A 191 14.84 -16.07 18.11
N LEU A 192 14.21 -14.91 18.21
CA LEU A 192 13.52 -14.50 19.45
C LEU A 192 12.33 -15.41 19.75
N ARG A 193 11.56 -15.82 18.72
CA ARG A 193 10.42 -16.75 18.87
C ARG A 193 10.86 -18.16 19.21
N ALA A 194 11.93 -18.66 18.59
CA ALA A 194 12.42 -20.03 18.76
C ALA A 194 13.00 -20.32 20.16
N ASN A 195 13.13 -19.30 21.01
CA ASN A 195 13.68 -19.48 22.36
C ASN A 195 12.62 -20.01 23.34
N GLU A 196 12.09 -21.23 23.05
CA GLU A 196 11.08 -21.92 23.89
C GLU A 196 11.49 -22.09 25.34
N LYS A 197 12.79 -22.27 25.64
CA LYS A 197 13.31 -22.36 27.01
C LYS A 197 13.00 -21.10 27.80
N TYR A 198 13.03 -19.94 27.16
CA TYR A 198 12.69 -18.67 27.80
C TYR A 198 11.18 -18.55 28.13
N LEU A 199 10.32 -18.94 27.20
CA LEU A 199 8.85 -18.95 27.41
C LEU A 199 8.44 -19.96 28.47
N GLY A 200 9.06 -21.13 28.47
CA GLY A 200 8.81 -22.18 29.46
C GLY A 200 9.26 -21.79 30.87
N VAL A 201 10.48 -21.26 31.02
CA VAL A 201 11.03 -20.81 32.32
C VAL A 201 10.22 -19.60 32.84
N LYS A 202 9.79 -18.68 31.98
CA LYS A 202 8.99 -17.51 32.37
C LYS A 202 7.58 -17.91 32.83
N ARG A 203 6.93 -18.85 32.13
CA ARG A 203 5.64 -19.44 32.55
C ARG A 203 5.73 -20.17 33.87
N TRP A 204 6.73 -21.05 34.02
CA TRP A 204 6.99 -21.80 35.24
C TRP A 204 7.30 -20.87 36.42
N TYR A 205 8.21 -19.91 36.26
CA TYR A 205 8.57 -18.93 37.29
C TYR A 205 7.40 -18.06 37.72
N ARG A 206 6.59 -17.58 36.76
CA ARG A 206 5.38 -16.82 37.04
C ARG A 206 4.33 -17.66 37.78
N SER A 207 4.04 -18.86 37.31
CA SER A 207 3.04 -19.75 37.93
C SER A 207 3.43 -20.18 39.36
N THR A 208 4.72 -20.31 39.62
CA THR A 208 5.24 -20.73 40.94
C THR A 208 5.24 -19.58 41.93
N LEU A 209 5.64 -18.36 41.51
CA LEU A 209 5.67 -17.19 42.39
C LEU A 209 4.27 -16.64 42.71
N TYR A 210 3.32 -16.68 41.77
CA TYR A 210 1.95 -16.26 42.06
C TYR A 210 1.17 -17.18 42.99
N LYS A 211 1.66 -18.40 43.23
CA LYS A 211 1.07 -19.36 44.18
C LYS A 211 1.61 -19.20 45.60
N LEU A 212 2.65 -18.40 45.84
CA LEU A 212 3.24 -18.19 47.15
C LEU A 212 2.68 -16.95 47.84
N PRO A 213 2.35 -16.99 49.14
CA PRO A 213 1.96 -15.81 49.92
C PRO A 213 3.10 -14.76 49.85
N GLY A 214 2.79 -13.52 49.41
CA GLY A 214 3.80 -12.46 49.23
C GLY A 214 4.61 -12.52 47.92
N GLY A 215 4.38 -13.50 47.05
CA GLY A 215 5.14 -13.71 45.80
C GLY A 215 5.08 -12.55 44.80
N LYS A 216 4.04 -11.74 44.87
CA LYS A 216 3.88 -10.50 44.08
C LYS A 216 4.94 -9.45 44.42
N GLN A 217 5.28 -9.31 45.70
CA GLN A 217 6.32 -8.38 46.17
C GLN A 217 7.73 -8.90 45.88
N VAL A 218 7.95 -10.21 46.02
CA VAL A 218 9.21 -10.87 45.67
C VAL A 218 9.47 -10.81 44.16
N TYR A 219 8.44 -10.87 43.32
CA TYR A 219 8.54 -10.69 41.86
C TYR A 219 9.04 -9.28 41.52
N LEU A 220 8.57 -8.25 42.21
CA LEU A 220 8.99 -6.86 42.02
C LEU A 220 10.39 -6.56 42.58
N PHE A 221 10.77 -7.17 43.71
CA PHE A 221 12.07 -6.95 44.36
C PHE A 221 13.24 -7.72 43.68
N SER A 222 12.96 -8.81 42.99
CA SER A 222 13.99 -9.62 42.30
C SER A 222 14.52 -8.97 41.00
N SER A 223 14.13 -7.74 40.69
CA SER A 223 14.46 -7.08 39.43
C SER A 223 15.97 -6.91 39.17
N ARG A 224 16.78 -6.70 40.21
CA ARG A 224 18.25 -6.54 40.08
C ARG A 224 18.96 -7.86 39.84
N ALA A 225 18.56 -8.94 40.54
CA ALA A 225 19.08 -10.28 40.31
C ALA A 225 18.66 -10.84 38.95
N LYS A 226 17.42 -10.58 38.52
CA LYS A 226 16.92 -10.89 37.17
C LYS A 226 17.72 -10.21 36.08
N LYS A 227 18.07 -8.92 36.26
CA LYS A 227 18.83 -8.15 35.27
C LYS A 227 20.21 -8.76 35.01
N ARG A 228 20.89 -9.20 36.05
CA ARG A 228 22.19 -9.93 35.95
C ARG A 228 22.06 -11.33 35.36
N LEU A 229 21.05 -12.09 35.77
CA LEU A 229 20.81 -13.45 35.24
C LEU A 229 20.34 -13.40 33.77
N LYS A 230 19.53 -12.39 33.41
CA LYS A 230 19.10 -12.14 32.04
C LYS A 230 20.27 -11.75 31.12
N GLN A 231 21.21 -10.92 31.61
CA GLN A 231 22.39 -10.50 30.84
C GLN A 231 23.39 -11.65 30.59
N VAL A 232 23.42 -12.69 31.46
CA VAL A 232 24.33 -13.83 31.34
C VAL A 232 23.71 -14.94 30.46
N LEU A 233 22.38 -15.10 30.48
CA LEU A 233 21.67 -16.22 29.82
C LEU A 233 20.97 -15.86 28.51
N LEU A 234 20.77 -14.56 28.19
CA LEU A 234 20.01 -14.12 27.05
C LEU A 234 20.77 -13.02 26.31
N GLN A 235 20.86 -13.16 25.00
CA GLN A 235 21.28 -12.08 24.13
C GLN A 235 20.27 -10.93 24.26
N THR A 236 20.73 -9.71 24.51
CA THR A 236 19.91 -8.50 24.47
C THR A 236 19.33 -8.32 23.06
N THR A 237 18.08 -7.92 22.98
CA THR A 237 17.46 -7.59 21.69
C THR A 237 18.05 -6.32 21.11
N ILE A 238 17.94 -6.13 19.78
CA ILE A 238 18.31 -4.89 19.14
C ILE A 238 17.59 -3.69 19.77
N PHE A 239 16.34 -3.84 20.15
CA PHE A 239 15.51 -2.79 20.77
C PHE A 239 16.00 -2.41 22.18
N GLU A 240 16.42 -3.38 22.98
CA GLU A 240 17.03 -3.12 24.29
C GLU A 240 18.36 -2.38 24.15
N ASN A 241 19.15 -2.72 23.12
CA ASN A 241 20.40 -2.05 22.82
C ASN A 241 20.19 -0.60 22.33
N MET A 242 19.08 -0.34 21.64
CA MET A 242 18.68 1.03 21.25
C MET A 242 18.19 1.87 22.45
N GLY A 243 17.74 1.25 23.55
CA GLY A 243 17.28 1.93 24.75
C GLY A 243 15.82 1.70 25.14
N PHE A 244 15.06 0.90 24.37
CA PHE A 244 13.69 0.54 24.72
C PHE A 244 13.60 -0.38 25.93
N LYS A 245 12.56 -0.22 26.74
CA LYS A 245 12.11 -1.27 27.66
C LYS A 245 11.39 -2.35 26.83
N TYR A 246 11.94 -3.53 26.77
CA TYR A 246 11.41 -4.62 25.95
C TYR A 246 10.60 -5.63 26.78
N TYR A 247 9.37 -5.89 26.32
CA TYR A 247 8.45 -6.90 26.83
C TYR A 247 8.09 -7.89 25.72
N GLY A 248 8.42 -9.14 25.92
CA GLY A 248 8.06 -10.14 24.93
C GLY A 248 9.10 -11.28 24.81
N PRO A 249 8.91 -12.17 23.83
CA PRO A 249 7.67 -12.31 23.07
C PRO A 249 6.47 -12.72 23.93
N VAL A 250 5.28 -12.18 23.61
CA VAL A 250 3.99 -12.44 24.28
C VAL A 250 3.10 -13.21 23.33
N ASP A 251 2.31 -14.16 23.82
CA ASP A 251 1.30 -14.84 23.02
C ASP A 251 0.18 -13.87 22.63
N GLY A 252 0.08 -13.56 21.35
CA GLY A 252 -0.90 -12.64 20.81
C GLY A 252 -2.33 -13.16 20.76
N HIS A 253 -2.55 -14.42 21.21
CA HIS A 253 -3.86 -15.05 21.28
C HIS A 253 -4.34 -15.32 22.73
N ASP A 254 -3.59 -14.85 23.72
CA ASP A 254 -4.02 -14.82 25.13
C ASP A 254 -4.42 -13.39 25.52
N VAL A 255 -5.72 -13.06 25.39
CA VAL A 255 -6.25 -11.71 25.67
C VAL A 255 -5.99 -11.26 27.10
N LYS A 256 -5.95 -12.17 28.06
CA LYS A 256 -5.70 -11.87 29.48
C LYS A 256 -4.24 -11.49 29.73
N ASP A 257 -3.31 -12.24 29.14
CA ASP A 257 -1.88 -11.92 29.25
C ASP A 257 -1.55 -10.61 28.50
N LEU A 258 -2.13 -10.41 27.33
CA LEU A 258 -2.01 -9.15 26.58
C LEU A 258 -2.46 -7.93 27.38
N ILE A 259 -3.66 -7.96 28.00
CA ILE A 259 -4.15 -6.87 28.86
C ILE A 259 -3.18 -6.60 30.02
N SER A 260 -2.67 -7.65 30.65
CA SER A 260 -1.73 -7.50 31.76
C SER A 260 -0.41 -6.83 31.33
N VAL A 261 0.15 -7.25 30.19
CA VAL A 261 1.41 -6.70 29.68
C VAL A 261 1.23 -5.27 29.15
N LEU A 262 0.13 -4.99 28.44
CA LEU A 262 -0.17 -3.66 27.92
C LEU A 262 -0.41 -2.65 29.05
N ARG A 263 -1.10 -3.03 30.15
CA ARG A 263 -1.23 -2.19 31.34
C ARG A 263 0.12 -1.88 31.97
N ALA A 264 0.99 -2.89 32.09
CA ALA A 264 2.33 -2.67 32.61
C ALA A 264 3.18 -1.76 31.71
N ALA A 265 3.04 -1.89 30.39
CA ALA A 265 3.74 -1.03 29.43
C ALA A 265 3.23 0.42 29.46
N ARG A 266 1.90 0.61 29.59
CA ARG A 266 1.27 1.94 29.71
C ARG A 266 1.78 2.75 30.90
N ASP A 267 2.01 2.08 32.02
CA ASP A 267 2.40 2.73 33.27
C ASP A 267 3.90 3.10 33.30
N ILE A 268 4.68 2.71 32.29
CA ILE A 268 6.11 3.03 32.17
C ILE A 268 6.28 4.40 31.50
N GLN A 269 7.04 5.27 32.16
CA GLN A 269 7.35 6.61 31.64
C GLN A 269 8.69 6.64 30.82
N GLU A 270 8.86 5.65 29.95
CA GLU A 270 10.02 5.49 29.07
C GLU A 270 9.57 4.79 27.77
N PRO A 271 10.28 4.96 26.65
CA PRO A 271 10.00 4.22 25.42
C PRO A 271 9.95 2.72 25.67
N THR A 272 8.82 2.11 25.35
CA THR A 272 8.56 0.70 25.64
C THR A 272 8.16 -0.03 24.36
N LEU A 273 8.75 -1.20 24.12
CA LEU A 273 8.37 -2.07 23.01
C LEU A 273 7.77 -3.38 23.55
N VAL A 274 6.56 -3.67 23.10
CA VAL A 274 5.84 -4.91 23.39
C VAL A 274 5.87 -5.79 22.14
N HIS A 275 6.63 -6.89 22.17
CA HIS A 275 6.70 -7.84 21.06
C HIS A 275 5.64 -8.93 21.25
N VAL A 276 4.67 -8.95 20.34
CA VAL A 276 3.51 -9.85 20.35
C VAL A 276 3.62 -10.81 19.17
N VAL A 277 3.49 -12.10 19.43
CA VAL A 277 3.52 -13.14 18.40
C VAL A 277 2.09 -13.58 18.08
N THR A 278 1.70 -13.43 16.81
CA THR A 278 0.36 -13.80 16.34
C THR A 278 0.42 -14.78 15.17
N LYS A 279 -0.72 -15.37 14.82
CA LYS A 279 -0.88 -16.22 13.64
C LYS A 279 -1.83 -15.54 12.64
N LYS A 280 -1.31 -15.19 11.48
CA LYS A 280 -2.10 -14.59 10.40
C LYS A 280 -3.20 -15.54 9.93
N GLY A 281 -4.44 -15.06 9.79
CA GLY A 281 -5.58 -15.90 9.41
C GLY A 281 -6.21 -16.74 10.53
N LYS A 282 -5.78 -16.58 11.80
CA LYS A 282 -6.20 -17.35 12.96
C LYS A 282 -7.70 -17.59 13.05
N GLY A 283 -8.09 -18.88 13.17
CA GLY A 283 -9.47 -19.30 13.35
C GLY A 283 -10.27 -19.45 12.06
N TYR A 284 -9.61 -19.32 10.89
CA TYR A 284 -10.21 -19.62 9.58
C TYR A 284 -9.22 -20.42 8.73
N LEU A 285 -9.44 -21.74 8.65
CA LEU A 285 -8.49 -22.67 8.04
C LEU A 285 -8.00 -22.25 6.65
N PRO A 286 -8.87 -21.81 5.69
CA PRO A 286 -8.39 -21.37 4.39
C PRO A 286 -7.42 -20.17 4.44
N ALA A 287 -7.57 -19.29 5.43
CA ALA A 287 -6.68 -18.14 5.60
C ALA A 287 -5.41 -18.48 6.41
N GLU A 288 -5.45 -19.53 7.24
CA GLU A 288 -4.26 -20.06 7.92
C GLU A 288 -3.34 -20.82 6.95
N GLU A 289 -3.92 -21.53 5.97
CA GLU A 289 -3.18 -22.30 4.96
C GLU A 289 -2.59 -21.41 3.87
N ASP A 290 -3.31 -20.35 3.46
CA ASP A 290 -2.85 -19.40 2.43
C ASP A 290 -3.11 -17.94 2.87
N PRO A 291 -2.36 -17.44 3.87
CA PRO A 291 -2.56 -16.09 4.38
C PRO A 291 -2.23 -14.99 3.36
N ALA A 292 -1.38 -15.27 2.37
CA ALA A 292 -1.06 -14.34 1.30
C ALA A 292 -2.28 -14.04 0.42
N ARG A 293 -3.05 -15.06 0.06
CA ARG A 293 -4.29 -14.95 -0.71
C ARG A 293 -5.37 -14.14 0.02
N PHE A 294 -5.44 -14.31 1.35
CA PHE A 294 -6.40 -13.62 2.21
C PHE A 294 -5.86 -12.31 2.81
N HIS A 295 -4.66 -11.87 2.40
CA HIS A 295 -4.17 -10.56 2.76
C HIS A 295 -5.07 -9.46 2.20
N GLY A 296 -5.42 -9.55 0.89
CA GLY A 296 -6.43 -8.71 0.24
C GLY A 296 -7.25 -9.57 -0.71
N ILE A 297 -8.49 -9.89 -0.34
CA ILE A 297 -9.36 -10.79 -1.10
C ILE A 297 -10.61 -10.07 -1.58
N GLY A 298 -11.05 -10.36 -2.82
CA GLY A 298 -12.38 -9.99 -3.29
C GLY A 298 -13.47 -10.86 -2.66
N LYS A 299 -14.70 -10.77 -3.15
CA LYS A 299 -15.81 -11.61 -2.69
C LYS A 299 -15.48 -13.10 -2.83
N PHE A 300 -15.81 -13.89 -1.82
CA PHE A 300 -15.49 -15.31 -1.76
C PHE A 300 -16.57 -16.12 -1.03
N ASP A 301 -16.59 -17.42 -1.25
CA ASP A 301 -17.43 -18.35 -0.49
C ASP A 301 -16.80 -18.61 0.89
N PRO A 302 -17.46 -18.24 2.00
CA PRO A 302 -16.89 -18.37 3.34
C PRO A 302 -16.66 -19.83 3.80
N VAL A 303 -17.34 -20.81 3.20
CA VAL A 303 -17.15 -22.24 3.54
C VAL A 303 -15.89 -22.80 2.88
N THR A 304 -15.71 -22.53 1.59
CA THR A 304 -14.60 -23.10 0.80
C THR A 304 -13.40 -22.15 0.65
N GLY A 305 -13.55 -20.88 0.98
CA GLY A 305 -12.55 -19.85 0.74
C GLY A 305 -12.33 -19.50 -0.74
N LYS A 306 -13.09 -20.05 -1.68
CA LYS A 306 -12.91 -19.82 -3.12
C LYS A 306 -13.43 -18.44 -3.53
N LYS A 307 -12.65 -17.72 -4.36
CA LYS A 307 -13.10 -16.45 -4.98
C LYS A 307 -14.31 -16.70 -5.87
N LEU A 308 -15.30 -15.80 -5.82
CA LEU A 308 -16.50 -15.84 -6.66
C LEU A 308 -16.24 -15.31 -8.07
N ALA A 309 -15.32 -14.37 -8.22
CA ALA A 309 -14.94 -13.82 -9.53
C ALA A 309 -14.08 -14.79 -10.33
N ALA A 310 -14.35 -14.91 -11.63
CA ALA A 310 -13.49 -15.64 -12.56
C ALA A 310 -12.11 -15.00 -12.66
N LYS A 311 -11.09 -15.83 -12.90
CA LYS A 311 -9.73 -15.33 -13.15
C LYS A 311 -9.68 -14.70 -14.55
N VAL A 312 -9.34 -13.42 -14.62
CA VAL A 312 -9.08 -12.67 -15.86
C VAL A 312 -7.58 -12.37 -15.92
N ARG A 313 -7.00 -12.45 -17.12
CA ARG A 313 -5.58 -12.09 -17.34
C ARG A 313 -5.40 -10.59 -17.15
N THR A 314 -4.45 -10.21 -16.29
CA THR A 314 -4.18 -8.84 -15.91
C THR A 314 -2.90 -8.31 -16.54
N PHE A 315 -2.67 -6.98 -16.44
CA PHE A 315 -1.38 -6.37 -16.80
C PHE A 315 -0.23 -6.95 -15.96
N SER A 316 -0.45 -7.24 -14.68
CA SER A 316 0.58 -7.88 -13.83
C SER A 316 0.88 -9.32 -14.28
N ASP A 317 -0.11 -10.09 -14.72
CA ASP A 317 0.12 -11.43 -15.31
C ASP A 317 0.94 -11.30 -16.61
N SER A 318 0.58 -10.34 -17.49
CA SER A 318 1.29 -10.07 -18.75
C SER A 318 2.75 -9.63 -18.51
N PHE A 319 2.98 -8.77 -17.53
CA PHE A 319 4.33 -8.38 -17.11
C PHE A 319 5.15 -9.58 -16.67
N GLY A 320 4.61 -10.41 -15.76
CA GLY A 320 5.30 -11.60 -15.28
C GLY A 320 5.66 -12.59 -16.39
N ASP A 321 4.73 -12.87 -17.31
CA ASP A 321 4.95 -13.74 -18.47
C ASP A 321 6.07 -13.17 -19.40
N THR A 322 6.05 -11.85 -19.63
CA THR A 322 7.06 -11.15 -20.44
C THR A 322 8.44 -11.24 -19.79
N MET A 323 8.54 -11.02 -18.47
CA MET A 323 9.79 -11.14 -17.73
C MET A 323 10.39 -12.55 -17.82
N VAL A 324 9.57 -13.59 -17.66
CA VAL A 324 10.01 -14.98 -17.77
C VAL A 324 10.52 -15.26 -19.20
N SER A 325 9.79 -14.80 -20.20
CA SER A 325 10.18 -14.99 -21.61
C SER A 325 11.51 -14.31 -21.93
N LEU A 326 11.70 -13.04 -21.54
CA LEU A 326 12.91 -12.28 -21.80
C LEU A 326 14.13 -12.80 -21.03
N ALA A 327 13.91 -13.29 -19.81
CA ALA A 327 15.00 -13.83 -18.98
C ALA A 327 15.64 -15.10 -19.54
N LYS A 328 14.94 -15.82 -20.40
CA LYS A 328 15.43 -17.03 -21.04
C LYS A 328 16.66 -16.75 -21.92
N ASP A 329 16.61 -15.65 -22.67
CA ASP A 329 17.66 -15.28 -23.62
C ASP A 329 18.57 -14.15 -23.08
N ASN A 330 18.23 -13.52 -21.96
CA ASN A 330 19.03 -12.47 -21.34
C ASN A 330 19.46 -12.86 -19.91
N PRO A 331 20.69 -13.38 -19.73
CA PRO A 331 21.19 -13.77 -18.40
C PRO A 331 21.46 -12.57 -17.47
N ARG A 332 21.58 -11.34 -18.01
CA ARG A 332 21.77 -10.12 -17.21
C ARG A 332 20.46 -9.56 -16.66
N LEU A 333 19.30 -10.02 -17.16
CA LEU A 333 18.00 -9.58 -16.69
C LEU A 333 17.74 -10.09 -15.26
N CYS A 334 17.49 -9.19 -14.35
CA CYS A 334 17.09 -9.49 -12.98
C CYS A 334 15.86 -8.65 -12.57
N ALA A 335 15.12 -9.13 -11.58
CA ALA A 335 13.92 -8.47 -11.07
C ALA A 335 14.09 -8.11 -9.59
N ILE A 336 13.56 -6.95 -9.21
CA ILE A 336 13.56 -6.46 -7.84
C ILE A 336 12.12 -6.10 -7.46
N THR A 337 11.69 -6.45 -6.25
CA THR A 337 10.38 -6.07 -5.71
C THR A 337 10.47 -5.83 -4.20
N ALA A 338 9.54 -5.05 -3.66
CA ALA A 338 9.45 -4.74 -2.24
C ALA A 338 8.28 -5.49 -1.59
N ALA A 339 8.53 -6.74 -1.16
CA ALA A 339 7.56 -7.64 -0.49
C ALA A 339 6.31 -7.98 -1.33
N MET A 340 6.35 -7.79 -2.66
CA MET A 340 5.18 -7.92 -3.53
C MET A 340 5.37 -8.84 -4.76
N PRO A 341 6.10 -9.96 -4.70
CA PRO A 341 6.32 -10.80 -5.89
C PRO A 341 5.02 -11.32 -6.50
N GLY A 342 4.02 -11.64 -5.66
CA GLY A 342 2.70 -12.07 -6.13
C GLY A 342 1.86 -10.93 -6.69
N GLY A 343 1.91 -9.77 -6.04
CA GLY A 343 1.14 -8.59 -6.43
C GLY A 343 1.57 -7.98 -7.75
N THR A 344 2.87 -8.07 -8.06
CA THR A 344 3.48 -7.56 -9.31
C THR A 344 3.59 -8.62 -10.41
N GLY A 345 3.11 -9.86 -10.20
CA GLY A 345 3.15 -10.92 -11.22
C GLY A 345 4.47 -11.69 -11.30
N LEU A 346 5.43 -11.46 -10.42
CA LEU A 346 6.77 -12.06 -10.47
C LEU A 346 6.89 -13.50 -9.93
N LEU A 347 5.78 -14.15 -9.52
CA LEU A 347 5.83 -15.52 -8.99
C LEU A 347 6.37 -16.54 -10.01
N GLY A 348 6.06 -16.36 -11.30
CA GLY A 348 6.62 -17.18 -12.38
C GLY A 348 8.14 -17.02 -12.47
N PHE A 349 8.60 -15.77 -12.52
CA PHE A 349 10.02 -15.43 -12.55
C PHE A 349 10.76 -15.96 -11.31
N MET A 350 10.18 -15.84 -10.14
CA MET A 350 10.75 -16.36 -8.89
C MET A 350 10.96 -17.89 -8.92
N ARG A 351 10.06 -18.63 -9.55
CA ARG A 351 10.16 -20.09 -9.66
C ARG A 351 11.23 -20.51 -10.66
N GLU A 352 11.31 -19.83 -11.80
CA GLU A 352 12.21 -20.21 -12.88
C GLU A 352 13.63 -19.64 -12.70
N TYR A 353 13.73 -18.44 -12.14
CA TYR A 353 15.00 -17.71 -11.97
C TYR A 353 15.21 -17.19 -10.54
N PRO A 354 15.17 -18.05 -9.50
CA PRO A 354 15.21 -17.62 -8.10
C PRO A 354 16.47 -16.83 -7.74
N GLN A 355 17.60 -17.07 -8.41
CA GLN A 355 18.88 -16.37 -8.18
C GLN A 355 18.91 -14.95 -8.79
N ARG A 356 17.93 -14.61 -9.61
CA ARG A 356 17.82 -13.32 -10.30
C ARG A 356 16.61 -12.49 -9.84
N LEU A 357 15.87 -12.94 -8.84
CA LEU A 357 14.83 -12.18 -8.15
C LEU A 357 15.35 -11.74 -6.79
N PHE A 358 15.24 -10.45 -6.52
CA PHE A 358 15.58 -9.83 -5.25
C PHE A 358 14.31 -9.26 -4.62
N ASP A 359 13.79 -9.93 -3.59
CA ASP A 359 12.77 -9.35 -2.72
C ASP A 359 13.48 -8.67 -1.55
N VAL A 360 13.33 -7.35 -1.44
CA VAL A 360 14.06 -6.53 -0.45
C VAL A 360 13.26 -6.27 0.83
N GLY A 361 12.08 -6.88 0.98
CA GLY A 361 11.14 -6.49 2.03
C GLY A 361 10.43 -5.18 1.68
N ILE A 362 9.77 -4.54 2.64
CA ILE A 362 9.11 -3.25 2.39
C ILE A 362 10.15 -2.12 2.46
N ALA A 363 10.94 -1.98 1.39
CA ALA A 363 12.09 -1.07 1.31
C ALA A 363 12.29 -0.58 -0.14
N GLU A 364 11.39 0.25 -0.62
CA GLU A 364 11.35 0.75 -1.99
C GLU A 364 12.61 1.57 -2.34
N GLU A 365 13.09 2.38 -1.42
CA GLU A 365 14.29 3.19 -1.54
C GLU A 365 15.52 2.30 -1.78
N HIS A 366 15.65 1.24 -0.99
CA HIS A 366 16.71 0.25 -1.15
C HIS A 366 16.61 -0.49 -2.49
N ALA A 367 15.39 -0.83 -2.93
CA ALA A 367 15.17 -1.48 -4.22
C ALA A 367 15.74 -0.66 -5.38
N VAL A 368 15.50 0.66 -5.38
CA VAL A 368 15.96 1.55 -6.46
C VAL A 368 17.46 1.78 -6.39
N SER A 369 18.03 2.07 -5.22
CA SER A 369 19.50 2.25 -5.06
C SER A 369 20.26 0.98 -5.46
N MET A 370 19.76 -0.20 -5.06
CA MET A 370 20.34 -1.49 -5.45
C MET A 370 20.26 -1.70 -6.97
N ALA A 371 19.15 -1.29 -7.62
CA ALA A 371 19.02 -1.36 -9.06
C ALA A 371 20.07 -0.51 -9.77
N GLY A 372 20.33 0.71 -9.31
CA GLY A 372 21.42 1.56 -9.78
C GLY A 372 22.78 0.86 -9.70
N GLY A 373 23.07 0.24 -8.55
CA GLY A 373 24.29 -0.56 -8.36
C GLY A 373 24.41 -1.75 -9.30
N LEU A 374 23.32 -2.50 -9.53
CA LEU A 374 23.28 -3.62 -10.47
C LEU A 374 23.48 -3.16 -11.92
N ALA A 375 22.82 -2.08 -12.32
CA ALA A 375 22.97 -1.49 -13.66
C ALA A 375 24.41 -1.02 -13.90
N LYS A 376 25.05 -0.41 -12.90
CA LYS A 376 26.45 0.03 -12.97
C LYS A 376 27.42 -1.12 -13.22
N GLN A 377 27.06 -2.35 -12.82
CA GLN A 377 27.84 -3.56 -13.06
C GLN A 377 27.40 -4.33 -14.32
N GLY A 378 26.58 -3.71 -15.18
CA GLY A 378 26.18 -4.27 -16.48
C GLY A 378 25.03 -5.27 -16.42
N MET A 379 24.28 -5.34 -15.29
CA MET A 379 23.01 -6.05 -15.21
C MET A 379 21.88 -5.19 -15.81
N THR A 380 20.76 -5.83 -16.12
CA THR A 380 19.52 -5.17 -16.56
C THR A 380 18.45 -5.35 -15.46
N PRO A 381 18.44 -4.49 -14.44
CA PRO A 381 17.46 -4.60 -13.35
C PRO A 381 16.10 -4.05 -13.78
N VAL A 382 15.05 -4.81 -13.46
CA VAL A 382 13.66 -4.40 -13.56
C VAL A 382 13.08 -4.29 -12.16
N VAL A 383 12.74 -3.06 -11.73
CA VAL A 383 12.16 -2.78 -10.43
C VAL A 383 10.64 -2.75 -10.55
N ALA A 384 9.96 -3.73 -9.96
CA ALA A 384 8.50 -3.87 -10.02
C ALA A 384 7.87 -3.39 -8.71
N LEU A 385 7.26 -2.21 -8.75
CA LEU A 385 6.61 -1.56 -7.61
C LEU A 385 5.24 -1.02 -8.00
N TYR A 386 4.36 -0.84 -7.00
CA TYR A 386 3.12 -0.10 -7.22
C TYR A 386 3.42 1.38 -7.35
N SER A 387 2.70 2.06 -8.24
CA SER A 387 2.87 3.49 -8.51
C SER A 387 2.88 4.34 -7.22
N THR A 388 1.93 4.12 -6.32
CA THR A 388 1.87 4.86 -5.05
C THR A 388 3.06 4.61 -4.14
N PHE A 389 3.64 3.39 -4.13
CA PHE A 389 4.80 3.07 -3.28
C PHE A 389 6.12 3.55 -3.89
N LEU A 390 6.20 3.65 -5.22
CA LEU A 390 7.37 4.16 -5.93
C LEU A 390 7.70 5.62 -5.53
N GLN A 391 6.72 6.41 -5.11
CA GLN A 391 6.96 7.80 -4.68
C GLN A 391 7.92 7.92 -3.48
N ARG A 392 8.10 6.86 -2.66
CA ARG A 392 9.09 6.83 -1.59
C ARG A 392 10.53 6.86 -2.11
N ALA A 393 10.76 6.32 -3.29
CA ALA A 393 12.08 6.20 -3.90
C ALA A 393 12.41 7.33 -4.89
N TYR A 394 11.69 8.46 -4.84
CA TYR A 394 11.91 9.58 -5.77
C TYR A 394 13.33 10.13 -5.70
N ASP A 395 13.88 10.32 -4.50
CA ASP A 395 15.26 10.77 -4.32
C ASP A 395 16.27 9.77 -4.93
N GLN A 396 16.10 8.48 -4.67
CA GLN A 396 16.97 7.43 -5.20
C GLN A 396 16.87 7.31 -6.72
N LEU A 397 15.68 7.53 -7.30
CA LEU A 397 15.51 7.58 -8.74
C LEU A 397 16.28 8.75 -9.35
N MET A 398 16.23 9.91 -8.72
CA MET A 398 16.97 11.09 -9.20
C MET A 398 18.47 10.91 -9.03
N GLN A 399 18.94 10.58 -7.81
CA GLN A 399 20.36 10.54 -7.46
C GLN A 399 21.07 9.28 -7.97
N ASP A 400 20.53 8.09 -7.69
CA ASP A 400 21.22 6.82 -7.91
C ASP A 400 21.00 6.24 -9.30
N VAL A 401 19.98 6.76 -10.03
CA VAL A 401 19.63 6.31 -11.37
C VAL A 401 19.75 7.45 -12.39
N GLY A 402 19.09 8.59 -12.14
CA GLY A 402 18.98 9.69 -13.11
C GLY A 402 20.30 10.38 -13.40
N ILE A 403 21.06 10.80 -12.38
CA ILE A 403 22.34 11.54 -12.54
C ILE A 403 23.35 10.77 -13.40
N LEU A 404 23.41 9.45 -13.22
CA LEU A 404 24.33 8.59 -14.00
C LEU A 404 23.69 8.00 -15.26
N HIS A 405 22.45 8.37 -15.56
CA HIS A 405 21.67 7.84 -16.68
C HIS A 405 21.69 6.30 -16.74
N MET A 406 21.47 5.64 -15.58
CA MET A 406 21.57 4.19 -15.46
C MET A 406 20.41 3.50 -16.17
N HIS A 407 20.71 2.42 -16.89
CA HIS A 407 19.68 1.57 -17.50
C HIS A 407 18.96 0.76 -16.42
N VAL A 408 17.95 1.37 -15.81
CA VAL A 408 17.02 0.77 -14.84
C VAL A 408 15.61 0.84 -15.42
N VAL A 409 14.95 -0.31 -15.51
CA VAL A 409 13.57 -0.40 -15.97
C VAL A 409 12.63 -0.42 -14.77
N LEU A 410 11.69 0.51 -14.73
CA LEU A 410 10.65 0.58 -13.72
C LEU A 410 9.36 -0.03 -14.27
N ALA A 411 8.92 -1.15 -13.73
CA ALA A 411 7.59 -1.72 -13.98
C ALA A 411 6.61 -1.11 -12.94
N VAL A 412 5.96 0.00 -13.32
CA VAL A 412 5.11 0.79 -12.44
C VAL A 412 3.69 0.24 -12.50
N ASP A 413 3.39 -0.67 -11.60
CA ASP A 413 2.09 -1.34 -11.50
C ASP A 413 1.08 -0.48 -10.72
N ARG A 414 -0.22 -0.67 -10.95
CA ARG A 414 -1.32 0.09 -10.31
C ARG A 414 -1.26 1.60 -10.58
N ALA A 415 -0.83 2.01 -11.77
CA ALA A 415 -0.94 3.40 -12.19
C ALA A 415 -2.42 3.81 -12.37
N GLY A 416 -2.77 5.03 -11.99
CA GLY A 416 -4.14 5.55 -12.01
C GLY A 416 -4.98 5.15 -10.80
N LEU A 417 -6.29 5.16 -10.96
CA LEU A 417 -7.26 4.85 -9.90
C LEU A 417 -7.34 3.33 -9.66
N VAL A 418 -6.96 2.88 -8.47
CA VAL A 418 -6.93 1.46 -8.13
C VAL A 418 -8.22 0.94 -7.47
N GLY A 419 -9.07 1.85 -6.98
CA GLY A 419 -10.41 1.50 -6.48
C GLY A 419 -10.51 1.40 -4.96
N ASP A 420 -10.76 0.22 -4.46
CA ASP A 420 -11.27 -0.04 -3.11
C ASP A 420 -10.36 0.38 -1.94
N ASP A 421 -9.06 0.50 -2.15
CA ASP A 421 -8.09 0.90 -1.12
C ASP A 421 -7.92 2.43 -1.00
N GLY A 422 -8.43 3.17 -1.98
CA GLY A 422 -8.62 4.61 -1.92
C GLY A 422 -7.35 5.45 -1.99
N PRO A 423 -7.38 6.65 -1.38
CA PRO A 423 -6.42 7.73 -1.65
C PRO A 423 -4.96 7.39 -1.36
N THR A 424 -4.69 6.45 -0.45
CA THR A 424 -3.33 6.02 -0.14
C THR A 424 -2.76 5.03 -1.16
N HIS A 425 -3.61 4.47 -2.03
CA HIS A 425 -3.22 3.44 -3.00
C HIS A 425 -3.38 3.87 -4.46
N HIS A 426 -4.09 4.96 -4.74
CA HIS A 426 -4.18 5.49 -6.11
C HIS A 426 -2.81 5.91 -6.64
N GLY A 427 -2.44 5.42 -7.82
CA GLY A 427 -1.20 5.71 -8.51
C GLY A 427 -1.33 6.93 -9.42
N VAL A 428 -1.58 8.10 -8.85
CA VAL A 428 -2.00 9.31 -9.59
C VAL A 428 -0.94 10.42 -9.62
N PHE A 429 0.22 10.17 -9.02
CA PHE A 429 1.32 11.14 -8.93
C PHE A 429 2.57 10.73 -9.72
N ASP A 430 2.64 9.49 -10.21
CA ASP A 430 3.83 8.88 -10.83
C ASP A 430 4.32 9.66 -12.05
N VAL A 431 3.44 10.08 -12.95
CA VAL A 431 3.81 10.87 -14.13
C VAL A 431 4.51 12.15 -13.71
N GLY A 432 3.98 12.84 -12.68
CA GLY A 432 4.49 14.12 -12.22
C GLY A 432 5.92 14.04 -11.68
N PHE A 433 6.21 13.11 -10.76
CA PHE A 433 7.54 13.02 -10.19
C PHE A 433 8.56 12.34 -11.12
N LEU A 434 8.14 11.39 -11.96
CA LEU A 434 9.02 10.75 -12.93
C LEU A 434 9.45 11.71 -14.04
N ARG A 435 8.55 12.58 -14.52
CA ARG A 435 8.86 13.60 -15.54
C ARG A 435 9.91 14.62 -15.09
N GLN A 436 10.08 14.81 -13.78
CA GLN A 436 11.09 15.74 -13.24
C GLN A 436 12.52 15.19 -13.29
N ILE A 437 12.69 13.89 -13.58
CA ILE A 437 14.00 13.24 -13.64
C ILE A 437 14.55 13.38 -15.07
N PRO A 438 15.67 14.10 -15.27
CA PRO A 438 16.24 14.27 -16.61
C PRO A 438 16.59 12.94 -17.27
N GLY A 439 16.16 12.77 -18.52
CA GLY A 439 16.42 11.55 -19.31
C GLY A 439 15.54 10.35 -18.97
N MET A 440 14.59 10.48 -18.02
CA MET A 440 13.61 9.44 -17.75
C MET A 440 12.60 9.34 -18.89
N ARG A 441 12.40 8.12 -19.43
CA ARG A 441 11.31 7.82 -20.37
C ARG A 441 10.11 7.23 -19.62
N ILE A 442 8.88 7.56 -20.04
CA ILE A 442 7.66 7.08 -19.38
C ILE A 442 6.71 6.52 -20.44
N LEU A 443 6.64 5.22 -20.56
CA LEU A 443 5.78 4.53 -21.50
C LEU A 443 4.43 4.15 -20.87
N ALA A 444 3.33 4.36 -21.60
CA ALA A 444 1.97 4.13 -21.13
C ALA A 444 1.18 3.20 -22.07
N PRO A 445 1.33 1.87 -21.95
CA PRO A 445 0.58 0.92 -22.75
C PRO A 445 -0.92 0.96 -22.44
N ALA A 446 -1.75 0.72 -23.47
CA ALA A 446 -3.20 0.63 -23.37
C ALA A 446 -3.73 -0.81 -23.47
N SER A 447 -2.88 -1.77 -23.84
CA SER A 447 -3.23 -3.18 -23.96
C SER A 447 -2.12 -4.10 -23.46
N LEU A 448 -2.45 -5.36 -23.20
CA LEU A 448 -1.47 -6.38 -22.77
C LEU A 448 -0.38 -6.59 -23.82
N LYS A 449 -0.74 -6.51 -25.10
CA LYS A 449 0.20 -6.63 -26.23
C LYS A 449 1.19 -5.47 -26.25
N GLU A 450 0.72 -4.24 -26.13
CA GLU A 450 1.59 -3.05 -26.09
C GLU A 450 2.50 -3.07 -24.87
N GLN A 451 1.99 -3.49 -23.71
CA GLN A 451 2.82 -3.64 -22.50
C GLN A 451 3.99 -4.57 -22.73
N ALA A 452 3.75 -5.74 -23.31
CA ALA A 452 4.82 -6.69 -23.62
C ALA A 452 5.86 -6.11 -24.62
N GLN A 453 5.40 -5.36 -25.62
CA GLN A 453 6.29 -4.69 -26.59
C GLN A 453 7.12 -3.58 -25.95
N MET A 454 6.49 -2.71 -25.14
CA MET A 454 7.15 -1.61 -24.45
C MET A 454 8.17 -2.11 -23.42
N LEU A 455 7.84 -3.17 -22.67
CA LEU A 455 8.77 -3.84 -21.75
C LEU A 455 9.96 -4.47 -22.50
N THR A 456 9.69 -5.13 -23.61
CA THR A 456 10.75 -5.72 -24.43
C THR A 456 11.71 -4.66 -24.95
N TRP A 457 11.18 -3.56 -25.48
CA TRP A 457 11.97 -2.42 -25.94
C TRP A 457 12.77 -1.77 -24.79
N ALA A 458 12.13 -1.53 -23.64
CA ALA A 458 12.76 -0.95 -22.47
C ALA A 458 13.93 -1.81 -21.94
N ILE A 459 13.81 -3.14 -22.01
CA ILE A 459 14.82 -4.08 -21.50
C ILE A 459 15.95 -4.33 -22.51
N GLN A 460 15.64 -4.35 -23.82
CA GLN A 460 16.58 -4.81 -24.84
C GLN A 460 17.17 -3.71 -25.72
N THR A 461 16.50 -2.55 -25.84
CA THR A 461 16.82 -1.55 -26.87
C THR A 461 17.20 -0.21 -26.27
N TYR A 462 16.52 0.25 -25.24
CA TYR A 462 16.78 1.55 -24.63
C TYR A 462 17.97 1.48 -23.67
N ASP A 463 18.80 2.51 -23.68
CA ASP A 463 19.95 2.64 -22.78
C ASP A 463 19.77 3.90 -21.90
N GLY A 464 19.10 3.72 -20.79
CA GLY A 464 18.78 4.80 -19.82
C GLY A 464 17.63 4.43 -18.90
N PRO A 465 17.23 5.34 -18.01
CA PRO A 465 16.13 5.11 -17.08
C PRO A 465 14.78 5.16 -17.79
N VAL A 466 13.96 4.11 -17.62
CA VAL A 466 12.67 4.00 -18.28
C VAL A 466 11.59 3.39 -17.37
N ALA A 467 10.44 4.02 -17.35
CA ALA A 467 9.25 3.53 -16.67
C ALA A 467 8.21 3.02 -17.68
N VAL A 468 7.68 1.83 -17.45
CA VAL A 468 6.49 1.31 -18.13
C VAL A 468 5.37 1.29 -17.09
N ARG A 469 4.41 2.23 -17.20
CA ARG A 469 3.30 2.38 -16.25
C ARG A 469 2.02 1.75 -16.76
N TYR A 470 1.39 0.91 -15.97
CA TYR A 470 0.16 0.19 -16.35
C TYR A 470 -0.82 0.08 -15.19
N PRO A 471 -2.14 0.00 -15.46
CA PRO A 471 -3.17 0.02 -14.43
C PRO A 471 -3.32 -1.32 -13.72
N ARG A 472 -4.07 -1.29 -12.61
CA ARG A 472 -4.63 -2.50 -11.99
C ARG A 472 -5.71 -3.09 -12.91
N GLY A 473 -5.71 -4.40 -13.12
CA GLY A 473 -6.75 -5.12 -13.86
C GLY A 473 -6.33 -5.51 -15.27
N THR A 474 -7.27 -5.50 -16.19
CA THR A 474 -7.09 -5.97 -17.57
C THR A 474 -7.27 -4.85 -18.59
N GLU A 475 -6.94 -5.13 -19.85
CA GLU A 475 -7.23 -4.23 -20.98
C GLU A 475 -8.74 -4.08 -21.22
N GLY A 476 -9.13 -2.98 -21.88
CA GLY A 476 -10.51 -2.75 -22.32
C GLY A 476 -10.77 -3.28 -23.74
N ALA A 477 -11.69 -2.63 -24.46
CA ALA A 477 -12.02 -2.97 -25.84
C ALA A 477 -10.87 -2.73 -26.82
N TYR A 478 -9.98 -1.79 -26.51
CA TYR A 478 -8.76 -1.56 -27.28
C TYR A 478 -7.71 -2.61 -26.95
N THR A 479 -7.33 -3.42 -27.95
CA THR A 479 -6.38 -4.53 -27.80
C THR A 479 -4.98 -4.23 -28.38
N GLY A 480 -4.78 -3.00 -28.85
CA GLY A 480 -3.48 -2.48 -29.28
C GLY A 480 -3.11 -2.77 -30.73
N SER A 481 -2.22 -1.92 -31.26
CA SER A 481 -1.50 -2.10 -32.50
C SER A 481 -0.02 -2.43 -32.22
N ALA A 482 0.74 -2.74 -33.25
CA ALA A 482 2.19 -2.84 -33.10
C ALA A 482 2.80 -1.45 -32.86
N TRP A 483 3.62 -1.33 -31.80
CA TRP A 483 4.45 -0.14 -31.58
C TRP A 483 5.85 -0.35 -32.17
N ASP A 484 6.37 0.65 -32.85
CA ASP A 484 7.64 0.59 -33.56
C ASP A 484 8.88 0.97 -32.70
N GLY A 485 8.66 1.33 -31.45
CA GLY A 485 9.70 1.80 -30.53
C GLY A 485 10.13 3.26 -30.75
N LYS A 486 9.48 4.00 -31.66
CA LYS A 486 9.85 5.38 -32.03
C LYS A 486 8.72 6.35 -31.83
N ALA A 487 7.50 6.02 -32.31
CA ALA A 487 6.34 6.89 -32.21
C ALA A 487 6.07 7.27 -30.74
N THR A 488 5.92 8.57 -30.46
CA THR A 488 5.57 9.11 -29.14
C THR A 488 4.08 9.29 -28.98
N ALA A 489 3.33 9.36 -30.08
CA ALA A 489 1.89 9.45 -30.13
C ALA A 489 1.31 8.62 -31.27
N VAL A 490 0.00 8.33 -31.23
CA VAL A 490 -0.71 7.62 -32.29
C VAL A 490 -2.13 8.18 -32.45
N SER A 491 -2.57 8.32 -33.74
CA SER A 491 -3.93 8.72 -34.07
C SER A 491 -4.85 7.50 -34.16
N HIS A 492 -5.94 7.50 -33.37
CA HIS A 492 -6.97 6.46 -33.39
C HIS A 492 -8.19 6.85 -34.20
N ARG A 493 -8.42 8.16 -34.31
CA ARG A 493 -9.57 8.71 -35.04
C ARG A 493 -9.21 10.08 -35.59
N ARG A 494 -9.66 10.37 -36.82
CA ARG A 494 -9.56 11.68 -37.41
C ARG A 494 -10.94 12.39 -37.38
N GLY A 495 -10.97 13.60 -36.91
CA GLY A 495 -12.13 14.52 -36.89
C GLY A 495 -11.66 15.93 -37.23
N ARG A 496 -12.60 16.86 -37.35
CA ARG A 496 -12.29 18.22 -37.79
C ARG A 496 -12.55 19.31 -36.74
N ASP A 497 -13.26 18.98 -35.66
CA ASP A 497 -13.79 20.01 -34.75
C ASP A 497 -12.94 20.19 -33.49
N ILE A 498 -12.48 19.10 -32.88
CA ILE A 498 -11.72 19.10 -31.62
C ILE A 498 -10.80 17.87 -31.54
N THR A 499 -9.65 18.00 -30.88
CA THR A 499 -8.73 16.91 -30.65
C THR A 499 -8.79 16.48 -29.18
N LEU A 500 -9.10 15.21 -28.94
CA LEU A 500 -9.02 14.56 -27.62
C LEU A 500 -7.67 13.88 -27.50
N ILE A 501 -6.89 14.21 -26.46
CA ILE A 501 -5.59 13.62 -26.18
C ILE A 501 -5.67 12.87 -24.86
N THR A 502 -5.19 11.62 -24.84
CA THR A 502 -5.15 10.78 -23.65
C THR A 502 -3.96 9.83 -23.68
N TYR A 503 -3.84 8.96 -22.68
CA TYR A 503 -2.82 7.89 -22.64
C TYR A 503 -3.32 6.67 -21.85
N GLY A 504 -2.60 5.54 -22.01
CA GLY A 504 -2.93 4.30 -21.34
C GLY A 504 -4.36 3.81 -21.65
N THR A 505 -4.96 3.14 -20.71
CA THR A 505 -6.29 2.52 -20.87
C THR A 505 -7.46 3.51 -20.92
N LEU A 506 -7.23 4.79 -20.60
CA LEU A 506 -8.25 5.85 -20.81
C LEU A 506 -8.65 6.03 -22.28
N ILE A 507 -7.89 5.47 -23.22
CA ILE A 507 -8.29 5.43 -24.63
C ILE A 507 -9.69 4.83 -24.82
N ASN A 508 -10.10 3.85 -23.98
CA ASN A 508 -11.39 3.20 -24.09
C ASN A 508 -12.57 4.19 -23.86
N PRO A 509 -12.71 4.84 -22.69
CA PRO A 509 -13.80 5.81 -22.48
C PRO A 509 -13.69 7.03 -23.41
N VAL A 510 -12.49 7.41 -23.86
CA VAL A 510 -12.32 8.53 -24.82
C VAL A 510 -12.85 8.17 -26.21
N LEU A 511 -12.61 6.96 -26.72
CA LEU A 511 -13.17 6.48 -27.97
C LEU A 511 -14.70 6.39 -27.91
N ASP A 512 -15.24 5.88 -26.80
CA ASP A 512 -16.69 5.82 -26.57
C ASP A 512 -17.32 7.22 -26.52
N ALA A 513 -16.65 8.18 -25.87
CA ALA A 513 -17.08 9.58 -25.84
C ALA A 513 -17.07 10.20 -27.25
N ALA A 514 -16.04 9.95 -28.05
CA ALA A 514 -15.96 10.44 -29.42
C ALA A 514 -17.10 9.90 -30.31
N VAL A 515 -17.53 8.64 -30.12
CA VAL A 515 -18.71 8.07 -30.80
C VAL A 515 -20.01 8.77 -30.37
N ARG A 516 -20.14 9.13 -29.08
CA ARG A 516 -21.32 9.88 -28.57
C ARG A 516 -21.36 11.32 -29.10
N LEU A 517 -20.22 11.98 -29.16
CA LEU A 517 -20.07 13.34 -29.70
C LEU A 517 -20.39 13.40 -31.20
N GLU A 518 -20.02 12.38 -31.97
CA GLU A 518 -20.38 12.30 -33.39
C GLU A 518 -21.89 12.28 -33.62
N LYS A 519 -22.64 11.57 -32.77
CA LYS A 519 -24.13 11.58 -32.81
C LYS A 519 -24.71 12.98 -32.51
N GLN A 520 -23.94 13.84 -31.86
CA GLN A 520 -24.29 15.26 -31.61
C GLN A 520 -23.75 16.21 -32.71
N GLY A 521 -23.12 15.67 -33.75
CA GLY A 521 -22.56 16.45 -34.86
C GLY A 521 -21.14 16.96 -34.61
N ILE A 522 -20.46 16.55 -33.52
CA ILE A 522 -19.09 16.97 -33.17
C ILE A 522 -18.11 15.89 -33.60
N GLN A 523 -17.25 16.21 -34.58
CA GLN A 523 -16.27 15.28 -35.11
C GLN A 523 -14.91 15.41 -34.37
N CYS A 524 -14.61 14.48 -33.49
CA CYS A 524 -13.39 14.48 -32.70
C CYS A 524 -12.25 13.74 -33.40
N SER A 525 -11.04 14.32 -33.41
CA SER A 525 -9.79 13.58 -33.52
C SER A 525 -9.46 12.96 -32.16
N VAL A 526 -8.92 11.74 -32.13
CA VAL A 526 -8.47 11.07 -30.90
C VAL A 526 -7.03 10.67 -31.06
N LEU A 527 -6.16 11.28 -30.26
CA LEU A 527 -4.73 11.00 -30.20
C LEU A 527 -4.40 10.36 -28.86
N ARG A 528 -3.50 9.40 -28.86
CA ARG A 528 -3.00 8.76 -27.64
C ARG A 528 -1.51 8.92 -27.54
N LEU A 529 -1.03 9.45 -26.43
CA LEU A 529 0.40 9.49 -26.11
C LEU A 529 0.86 8.10 -25.69
N LEU A 530 1.99 7.68 -26.21
CA LEU A 530 2.69 6.42 -25.90
C LEU A 530 3.85 6.69 -24.94
N GLU A 531 4.46 7.88 -25.07
CA GLU A 531 5.53 8.43 -24.23
C GLU A 531 5.01 9.68 -23.52
N LEU A 532 5.26 9.80 -22.23
CA LEU A 532 4.70 10.87 -21.41
C LEU A 532 5.74 11.89 -20.92
N ALA A 533 7.03 11.60 -20.98
CA ALA A 533 8.09 12.51 -20.57
C ALA A 533 8.66 13.32 -21.73
N ASP A 534 8.92 12.65 -22.86
CA ASP A 534 9.59 13.21 -24.03
C ASP A 534 8.75 12.97 -25.30
N PHE A 535 7.53 13.53 -25.31
CA PHE A 535 6.62 13.44 -26.47
C PHE A 535 6.96 14.49 -27.53
N SER A 536 6.79 14.12 -28.82
CA SER A 536 7.00 15.04 -29.94
C SER A 536 5.77 15.90 -30.20
N VAL A 537 5.87 17.20 -29.93
CA VAL A 537 4.80 18.18 -30.26
C VAL A 537 4.61 18.30 -31.78
N GLU A 538 5.67 18.21 -32.56
CA GLU A 538 5.60 18.24 -34.01
C GLU A 538 4.80 17.04 -34.55
N GLU A 539 5.04 15.84 -34.02
CA GLU A 539 4.26 14.64 -34.34
C GLU A 539 2.78 14.83 -34.00
N ILE A 540 2.47 15.38 -32.83
CA ILE A 540 1.11 15.66 -32.37
C ILE A 540 0.42 16.68 -33.30
N LEU A 541 1.07 17.80 -33.59
CA LEU A 541 0.54 18.85 -34.48
C LEU A 541 0.29 18.32 -35.90
N GLY A 542 1.15 17.43 -36.42
CA GLY A 542 0.98 16.78 -37.73
C GLY A 542 -0.26 15.86 -37.80
N MET A 543 -0.73 15.37 -36.68
CA MET A 543 -1.94 14.53 -36.58
C MET A 543 -3.22 15.33 -36.26
N MET A 544 -3.11 16.60 -35.89
CA MET A 544 -4.25 17.44 -35.51
C MET A 544 -4.97 18.03 -36.74
N PRO A 545 -6.28 18.32 -36.67
CA PRO A 545 -7.02 19.05 -37.69
C PRO A 545 -6.61 20.54 -37.75
N GLU A 546 -7.17 21.29 -38.72
CA GLU A 546 -6.94 22.74 -38.80
C GLU A 546 -7.38 23.48 -37.52
N LYS A 547 -8.53 23.11 -36.95
CA LYS A 547 -8.98 23.65 -35.66
C LYS A 547 -8.10 23.12 -34.54
N LYS A 548 -7.50 24.03 -33.79
CA LYS A 548 -6.48 23.73 -32.78
C LYS A 548 -7.06 23.68 -31.34
N ASN A 549 -8.30 23.22 -31.20
CA ASN A 549 -8.91 22.98 -29.88
C ASN A 549 -8.55 21.61 -29.37
N VAL A 550 -7.97 21.56 -28.20
CA VAL A 550 -7.46 20.33 -27.58
C VAL A 550 -8.10 20.10 -26.21
N VAL A 551 -8.57 18.90 -25.95
CA VAL A 551 -8.97 18.44 -24.62
C VAL A 551 -8.07 17.29 -24.21
N VAL A 552 -7.31 17.47 -23.14
CA VAL A 552 -6.47 16.43 -22.54
C VAL A 552 -7.27 15.71 -21.45
N ILE A 553 -7.37 14.40 -21.53
CA ILE A 553 -8.05 13.55 -20.56
C ILE A 553 -7.02 12.65 -19.88
N GLU A 554 -6.82 12.82 -18.57
CA GLU A 554 -5.76 12.13 -17.83
C GLU A 554 -6.18 11.69 -16.43
N GLU A 555 -5.65 10.55 -16.01
CA GLU A 555 -5.92 9.90 -14.73
C GLU A 555 -4.80 10.19 -13.72
N THR A 556 -4.53 11.48 -13.52
CA THR A 556 -3.52 12.00 -12.57
C THR A 556 -4.09 13.13 -11.74
N ALA A 557 -3.52 13.37 -10.58
CA ALA A 557 -3.86 14.55 -9.78
C ALA A 557 -3.54 15.83 -10.57
N ALA A 558 -4.26 16.91 -10.30
CA ALA A 558 -4.03 18.19 -10.97
C ALA A 558 -2.55 18.59 -10.92
N ASN A 559 -2.01 18.99 -12.07
CA ASN A 559 -0.60 19.36 -12.25
C ASN A 559 0.41 18.21 -12.15
N SER A 560 -0.04 16.95 -12.00
CA SER A 560 0.82 15.77 -11.97
C SER A 560 0.91 15.00 -13.29
N GLY A 561 0.18 15.44 -14.32
CA GLY A 561 0.11 14.76 -15.61
C GLY A 561 0.86 15.50 -16.73
N VAL A 562 0.40 15.24 -17.95
CA VAL A 562 0.97 15.80 -19.18
C VAL A 562 0.24 17.07 -19.66
N LYS A 563 -0.95 17.36 -19.15
CA LYS A 563 -1.79 18.47 -19.65
C LYS A 563 -1.08 19.81 -19.67
N LEU A 564 -0.45 20.20 -18.55
CA LEU A 564 0.23 21.51 -18.47
C LEU A 564 1.48 21.60 -19.36
N PRO A 565 2.44 20.64 -19.28
CA PRO A 565 3.60 20.69 -20.17
C PRO A 565 3.20 20.58 -21.65
N LEU A 566 2.23 19.74 -22.00
CA LEU A 566 1.71 19.65 -23.37
C LEU A 566 1.08 20.97 -23.82
N ALA A 567 0.27 21.61 -22.99
CA ALA A 567 -0.33 22.91 -23.30
C ALA A 567 0.73 23.98 -23.54
N TRP A 568 1.76 24.03 -22.69
CA TRP A 568 2.88 24.97 -22.84
C TRP A 568 3.62 24.75 -24.16
N GLU A 569 4.02 23.53 -24.44
CA GLU A 569 4.79 23.21 -25.66
C GLU A 569 3.97 23.41 -26.94
N LEU A 570 2.69 23.02 -26.93
CA LEU A 570 1.78 23.29 -28.06
C LEU A 570 1.64 24.79 -28.35
N GLN A 571 1.49 25.61 -27.31
CA GLN A 571 1.35 27.07 -27.48
C GLN A 571 2.63 27.73 -28.01
N GLN A 572 3.82 27.21 -27.72
CA GLN A 572 5.07 27.73 -28.29
C GLN A 572 5.15 27.53 -29.82
N GLN A 573 4.62 26.42 -30.33
CA GLN A 573 4.67 26.09 -31.75
C GLN A 573 3.38 26.48 -32.50
N CYS A 574 2.27 26.61 -31.82
CA CYS A 574 0.95 26.96 -32.34
C CYS A 574 0.21 27.87 -31.35
N PRO A 575 0.44 29.21 -31.40
CA PRO A 575 -0.16 30.18 -30.45
C PRO A 575 -1.69 30.15 -30.40
N ASP A 576 -2.35 29.73 -31.48
CA ASP A 576 -3.80 29.59 -31.56
C ASP A 576 -4.35 28.32 -30.93
N CYS A 577 -3.49 27.42 -30.46
CA CYS A 577 -3.90 26.21 -29.76
C CYS A 577 -4.56 26.56 -28.42
N ARG A 578 -5.79 26.11 -28.24
CA ARG A 578 -6.51 26.19 -26.96
C ARG A 578 -6.54 24.82 -26.30
N VAL A 579 -5.92 24.73 -25.15
CA VAL A 579 -5.84 23.46 -24.42
C VAL A 579 -6.67 23.55 -23.13
N SER A 580 -7.62 22.66 -23.01
CA SER A 580 -8.40 22.39 -21.79
C SER A 580 -8.27 20.93 -21.40
N GLY A 581 -8.90 20.48 -20.31
CA GLY A 581 -8.86 19.05 -20.01
C GLY A 581 -9.49 18.64 -18.70
N ILE A 582 -9.58 17.35 -18.54
CA ILE A 582 -10.11 16.65 -17.37
C ILE A 582 -8.95 15.91 -16.68
N ASP A 583 -8.78 16.15 -15.39
CA ASP A 583 -7.89 15.45 -14.48
C ASP A 583 -8.63 15.13 -13.16
N LEU A 584 -7.95 14.54 -12.19
CA LEU A 584 -8.56 14.17 -10.92
C LEU A 584 -8.73 15.33 -9.93
N GLY A 585 -8.42 16.56 -10.34
CA GLY A 585 -8.52 17.74 -9.49
C GLY A 585 -7.43 17.84 -8.43
N LYS A 586 -7.63 18.76 -7.47
CA LYS A 586 -6.66 19.08 -6.40
C LYS A 586 -6.89 18.27 -5.12
N GLY A 587 -7.99 17.53 -5.01
CA GLY A 587 -8.34 16.72 -3.84
C GLY A 587 -7.88 15.27 -3.96
N PHE A 588 -7.88 14.56 -2.84
CA PHE A 588 -7.68 13.11 -2.85
C PHE A 588 -8.96 12.40 -3.27
N VAL A 589 -8.85 11.49 -4.25
CA VAL A 589 -9.99 10.68 -4.71
C VAL A 589 -10.34 9.64 -3.63
N PRO A 590 -11.62 9.48 -3.25
CA PRO A 590 -12.03 8.51 -2.24
C PRO A 590 -11.84 7.06 -2.71
N HIS A 591 -12.10 6.12 -1.81
CA HIS A 591 -12.17 4.69 -2.16
C HIS A 591 -13.51 4.34 -2.81
N GLY A 592 -13.51 3.27 -3.60
CA GLY A 592 -14.73 2.75 -4.24
C GLY A 592 -14.42 1.86 -5.43
N ASN A 593 -15.46 1.35 -6.07
CA ASN A 593 -15.34 0.64 -7.33
C ASN A 593 -14.79 1.58 -8.43
N GLN A 594 -13.87 1.10 -9.26
CA GLN A 594 -13.18 1.91 -10.27
C GLN A 594 -14.15 2.59 -11.24
N ALA A 595 -15.20 1.91 -11.70
CA ALA A 595 -16.20 2.51 -12.59
C ALA A 595 -16.91 3.71 -11.93
N ARG A 596 -17.27 3.57 -10.65
CA ARG A 596 -17.87 4.66 -9.88
C ARG A 596 -16.91 5.83 -9.65
N LEU A 597 -15.61 5.54 -9.48
CA LEU A 597 -14.59 6.57 -9.37
C LEU A 597 -14.40 7.32 -10.69
N TYR A 598 -14.46 6.64 -11.82
CA TYR A 598 -14.44 7.28 -13.14
C TYR A 598 -15.62 8.23 -13.33
N GLU A 599 -16.85 7.81 -12.98
CA GLU A 599 -18.02 8.70 -12.96
C GLU A 599 -17.81 9.91 -12.05
N TYR A 600 -17.32 9.66 -10.82
CA TYR A 600 -17.08 10.72 -9.83
C TYR A 600 -16.05 11.76 -10.31
N CYS A 601 -15.00 11.31 -11.01
CA CYS A 601 -13.92 12.15 -11.54
C CYS A 601 -14.20 12.71 -12.94
N GLY A 602 -15.32 12.35 -13.57
CA GLY A 602 -15.64 12.79 -14.92
C GLY A 602 -14.85 12.13 -16.03
N LEU A 603 -14.28 10.94 -15.78
CA LEU A 603 -13.46 10.17 -16.71
C LEU A 603 -14.24 9.07 -17.46
N ASP A 604 -15.53 8.92 -17.19
CA ASP A 604 -16.42 8.06 -17.97
C ASP A 604 -16.81 8.74 -19.30
N ALA A 605 -17.26 7.93 -20.25
CA ALA A 605 -17.56 8.39 -21.60
C ALA A 605 -18.66 9.47 -21.68
N ASP A 606 -19.66 9.41 -20.79
CA ASP A 606 -20.75 10.40 -20.75
C ASP A 606 -20.26 11.75 -20.21
N SER A 607 -19.46 11.72 -19.17
CA SER A 607 -18.89 12.91 -18.55
C SER A 607 -17.89 13.60 -19.48
N ILE A 608 -17.02 12.82 -20.14
CA ILE A 608 -16.09 13.33 -21.16
C ILE A 608 -16.89 14.00 -22.30
N ALA A 609 -17.93 13.34 -22.83
CA ALA A 609 -18.72 13.90 -23.91
C ALA A 609 -19.42 15.20 -23.51
N ARG A 610 -19.98 15.28 -22.31
CA ARG A 610 -20.59 16.51 -21.76
C ARG A 610 -19.59 17.67 -21.64
N PHE A 611 -18.41 17.39 -21.10
CA PHE A 611 -17.34 18.39 -20.97
C PHE A 611 -16.92 18.95 -22.33
N VAL A 612 -16.67 18.08 -23.30
CA VAL A 612 -16.26 18.46 -24.66
C VAL A 612 -17.34 19.26 -25.37
N SER A 613 -18.61 18.87 -25.23
CA SER A 613 -19.74 19.63 -25.79
C SER A 613 -19.83 21.05 -25.20
N GLY A 614 -19.55 21.23 -23.91
CA GLY A 614 -19.51 22.53 -23.23
C GLY A 614 -18.41 23.43 -23.76
N VAL A 615 -17.21 22.93 -23.97
CA VAL A 615 -16.07 23.68 -24.53
C VAL A 615 -16.38 24.23 -25.92
N GLN A 616 -17.18 23.55 -26.72
CA GLN A 616 -17.58 24.03 -28.07
C GLN A 616 -18.69 25.09 -28.07
N VAL A 617 -19.55 25.11 -27.05
CA VAL A 617 -20.66 26.08 -26.95
C VAL A 617 -20.15 27.47 -26.58
N ASP A 618 -19.09 27.57 -25.77
CA ASP A 618 -18.49 28.86 -25.38
C ASP A 618 -17.78 29.59 -26.56
N GLU A 619 -17.69 28.97 -27.73
CA GLU A 619 -17.07 29.53 -28.94
C GLU A 619 -18.09 30.04 -29.99
N LYS A 620 -19.40 29.88 -29.75
CA LYS A 620 -20.48 30.43 -30.60
C LYS A 620 -21.07 31.68 -29.99
#